data_13fcbfeb1aa870b2ba53a22b44808610
#
_entry.id   13fcbfeb1aa870b2ba53a22b44808610
#
_cell.length_a   1.000
_cell.length_b   1.000
_cell.length_c   1.000
_cell.angle_alpha   90.00
_cell.angle_beta   90.00
_cell.angle_gamma   90.00
#
_symmetry.space_group_name_H-M   'P 1'
#
loop_
_entity.id
_entity.type
_entity.pdbx_description
1 polymer ?
#
loop_
_entity_poly.entity_id
_entity_poly.type
_entity_poly.pdbx_seq_one_letter_code
_entity_poly.pdbx_strand_id
1 'polypeptide(L)'
;MKTIAETLGVARSNLIERRDDAKPKRGPQDRPGDLELSADIRRLVDQRPTYGYRRIAALLQRERRSDGVAPINTKRVYRLMNKHGLLLERRPREHDGQVATIRSNVRWCSDGLEFTCWNGQVVRVAFALDCHDREVISWVVTTAGISGEMIRDMMVRCVEQRFGTIRAPHPVQWLSDNGSIFAAHRTIEIALALNLEPCFTPVESPESNGMAEAFVKTFKRDYVRVTPIPDAATALNLIDRWMEDYNTVHPHSRLGYRSPREYILSQPVACPV
;
A
#
# COMPACT_ATOMS: atom_id res chain seq x y z
N MET A 1 43.38 -8.76 -33.44
CA MET A 1 42.19 -8.11 -32.85
C MET A 1 42.50 -6.70 -32.34
N LYS A 2 43.58 -6.46 -31.58
CA LYS A 2 43.94 -5.11 -31.12
C LYS A 2 44.22 -4.18 -32.31
N THR A 3 45.07 -4.59 -33.22
CA THR A 3 45.42 -3.86 -34.44
C THR A 3 44.22 -3.57 -35.35
N ILE A 4 43.29 -4.53 -35.49
CA ILE A 4 42.06 -4.36 -36.27
C ILE A 4 41.12 -3.33 -35.63
N ALA A 5 41.00 -3.33 -34.33
CA ALA A 5 40.17 -2.37 -33.58
C ALA A 5 40.71 -0.95 -33.71
N GLU A 6 42.02 -0.80 -33.62
CA GLU A 6 42.73 0.48 -33.79
C GLU A 6 42.61 1.01 -35.24
N THR A 7 42.76 0.16 -36.24
CA THR A 7 42.62 0.55 -37.67
C THR A 7 41.20 0.96 -38.02
N LEU A 8 40.19 0.30 -37.43
CA LEU A 8 38.77 0.57 -37.68
C LEU A 8 38.17 1.64 -36.77
N GLY A 9 38.92 2.16 -35.80
CA GLY A 9 38.44 3.16 -34.84
C GLY A 9 37.26 2.68 -33.97
N VAL A 10 37.15 1.36 -33.72
CA VAL A 10 36.04 0.76 -32.94
C VAL A 10 36.57 0.08 -31.69
N ALA A 11 35.74 0.04 -30.65
CA ALA A 11 36.11 -0.67 -29.43
C ALA A 11 36.34 -2.17 -29.69
N ARG A 12 37.40 -2.72 -29.11
CA ARG A 12 37.77 -4.14 -29.25
C ARG A 12 36.63 -5.08 -28.82
N SER A 13 35.83 -4.68 -27.83
CA SER A 13 34.63 -5.40 -27.39
C SER A 13 33.62 -5.61 -28.51
N ASN A 14 33.37 -4.58 -29.33
CA ASN A 14 32.42 -4.67 -30.44
C ASN A 14 32.86 -5.65 -31.54
N LEU A 15 34.19 -5.77 -31.78
CA LEU A 15 34.75 -6.75 -32.73
C LEU A 15 34.65 -8.19 -32.18
N ILE A 16 34.84 -8.36 -30.87
CA ILE A 16 34.70 -9.66 -30.20
C ILE A 16 33.24 -10.08 -30.19
N GLU A 17 32.34 -9.17 -29.88
CA GLU A 17 30.90 -9.42 -29.87
C GLU A 17 30.38 -9.87 -31.24
N ARG A 18 30.79 -9.19 -32.32
CA ARG A 18 30.43 -9.56 -33.71
C ARG A 18 31.05 -10.89 -34.16
N ARG A 19 32.22 -11.23 -33.67
CA ARG A 19 32.85 -12.54 -33.96
C ARG A 19 32.13 -13.69 -33.24
N ASP A 20 31.61 -13.41 -32.04
CA ASP A 20 30.95 -14.38 -31.19
C ASP A 20 29.42 -14.43 -31.41
N ASP A 21 28.87 -13.73 -32.44
CA ASP A 21 27.45 -13.74 -32.81
C ASP A 21 26.88 -15.14 -33.09
N ALA A 22 27.75 -16.14 -33.28
CA ALA A 22 27.35 -17.54 -33.41
C ALA A 22 27.15 -18.24 -32.06
N LYS A 23 27.51 -17.62 -30.92
CA LYS A 23 27.22 -18.19 -29.63
C LYS A 23 25.74 -17.90 -29.28
N PRO A 24 24.94 -18.96 -29.05
CA PRO A 24 23.55 -18.73 -28.62
C PRO A 24 23.59 -17.81 -27.40
N LYS A 25 22.88 -16.68 -27.46
CA LYS A 25 22.68 -15.81 -26.29
C LYS A 25 22.26 -16.73 -25.16
N ARG A 26 23.07 -16.81 -24.10
CA ARG A 26 22.73 -17.61 -22.91
C ARG A 26 21.43 -17.06 -22.37
N GLY A 27 20.33 -17.73 -22.69
CA GLY A 27 19.03 -17.45 -22.10
C GLY A 27 19.12 -17.58 -20.58
N PRO A 28 18.13 -17.10 -19.84
CA PRO A 28 18.11 -17.22 -18.39
C PRO A 28 18.15 -18.70 -18.02
N GLN A 29 19.32 -19.13 -17.52
CA GLN A 29 19.51 -20.52 -17.06
C GLN A 29 18.69 -20.75 -15.78
N ASP A 30 18.04 -21.91 -15.71
CA ASP A 30 17.41 -22.37 -14.47
C ASP A 30 18.48 -22.61 -13.41
N ARG A 31 18.22 -22.16 -12.21
CA ARG A 31 19.10 -22.28 -11.06
C ARG A 31 18.54 -23.34 -10.11
N PRO A 32 19.40 -24.04 -9.35
CA PRO A 32 18.92 -24.90 -8.29
C PRO A 32 17.88 -24.19 -7.40
N GLY A 33 16.77 -24.86 -7.08
CA GLY A 33 15.66 -24.31 -6.32
C GLY A 33 14.74 -23.34 -7.08
N ASP A 34 14.85 -23.20 -8.41
CA ASP A 34 13.92 -22.37 -9.18
C ASP A 34 12.53 -23.02 -9.29
N LEU A 35 12.46 -24.36 -9.25
CA LEU A 35 11.18 -25.07 -9.30
C LEU A 35 10.35 -24.82 -8.04
N GLU A 36 10.94 -24.99 -6.86
CA GLU A 36 10.32 -24.73 -5.57
C GLU A 36 9.90 -23.26 -5.45
N LEU A 37 10.82 -22.35 -5.78
CA LEU A 37 10.55 -20.91 -5.76
C LEU A 37 9.42 -20.52 -6.72
N SER A 38 9.29 -21.17 -7.88
CA SER A 38 8.21 -20.91 -8.82
C SER A 38 6.86 -21.38 -8.28
N ALA A 39 6.82 -22.45 -7.49
CA ALA A 39 5.62 -22.93 -6.81
C ALA A 39 5.17 -21.90 -5.73
N ASP A 40 6.11 -21.40 -4.92
CA ASP A 40 5.83 -20.35 -3.92
C ASP A 40 5.34 -19.06 -4.57
N ILE A 41 5.98 -18.63 -5.65
CA ILE A 41 5.55 -17.45 -6.43
C ILE A 41 4.12 -17.64 -6.92
N ARG A 42 3.79 -18.81 -7.50
CA ARG A 42 2.44 -19.07 -8.03
C ARG A 42 1.40 -19.06 -6.92
N ARG A 43 1.67 -19.72 -5.79
CA ARG A 43 0.81 -19.70 -4.60
C ARG A 43 0.49 -18.26 -4.16
N LEU A 44 1.51 -17.39 -4.07
CA LEU A 44 1.32 -15.99 -3.67
C LEU A 44 0.60 -15.17 -4.74
N VAL A 45 0.82 -15.42 -6.01
CA VAL A 45 0.09 -14.74 -7.10
C VAL A 45 -1.38 -15.15 -7.09
N ASP A 46 -1.69 -16.42 -6.85
CA ASP A 46 -3.08 -16.90 -6.76
C ASP A 46 -3.81 -16.26 -5.56
N GLN A 47 -3.13 -16.10 -4.43
CA GLN A 47 -3.67 -15.40 -3.25
C GLN A 47 -3.78 -13.88 -3.42
N ARG A 48 -2.90 -13.28 -4.23
CA ARG A 48 -2.74 -11.83 -4.42
C ARG A 48 -2.60 -11.47 -5.90
N PRO A 49 -3.65 -11.66 -6.71
CA PRO A 49 -3.56 -11.55 -8.18
C PRO A 49 -3.23 -10.14 -8.68
N THR A 50 -3.40 -9.13 -7.84
CA THR A 50 -3.09 -7.73 -8.15
C THR A 50 -1.67 -7.30 -7.78
N TYR A 51 -0.86 -8.21 -7.18
CA TYR A 51 0.48 -7.89 -6.71
C TYR A 51 1.52 -8.09 -7.82
N GLY A 52 2.25 -7.02 -8.15
CA GLY A 52 3.41 -7.12 -9.04
C GLY A 52 4.62 -7.76 -8.34
N TYR A 53 5.62 -8.15 -9.13
CA TYR A 53 6.80 -8.91 -8.68
C TYR A 53 7.51 -8.35 -7.43
N ARG A 54 7.51 -7.02 -7.22
CA ARG A 54 8.17 -6.42 -6.05
C ARG A 54 7.43 -6.71 -4.76
N ARG A 55 6.08 -6.70 -4.79
CA ARG A 55 5.25 -7.05 -3.64
C ARG A 55 5.32 -8.56 -3.37
N ILE A 56 5.26 -9.39 -4.41
CA ILE A 56 5.47 -10.85 -4.29
C ILE A 56 6.84 -11.15 -3.70
N ALA A 57 7.91 -10.49 -4.17
CA ALA A 57 9.25 -10.65 -3.59
C ALA A 57 9.31 -10.25 -2.11
N ALA A 58 8.59 -9.20 -1.71
CA ALA A 58 8.54 -8.75 -0.32
C ALA A 58 7.85 -9.79 0.59
N LEU A 59 6.74 -10.37 0.14
CA LEU A 59 6.05 -11.44 0.88
C LEU A 59 6.93 -12.69 1.01
N LEU A 60 7.55 -13.14 -0.07
CA LEU A 60 8.50 -14.26 -0.06
C LEU A 60 9.67 -14.02 0.89
N GLN A 61 10.21 -12.81 0.91
CA GLN A 61 11.30 -12.46 1.82
C GLN A 61 10.87 -12.49 3.29
N ARG A 62 9.62 -12.11 3.57
CA ARG A 62 9.04 -12.16 4.91
C ARG A 62 8.87 -13.60 5.38
N GLU A 63 8.26 -14.46 4.56
CA GLU A 63 8.11 -15.89 4.85
C GLU A 63 9.48 -16.55 5.09
N ARG A 64 10.44 -16.33 4.20
CA ARG A 64 11.79 -16.90 4.34
C ARG A 64 12.55 -16.42 5.57
N ARG A 65 12.30 -15.17 5.99
CA ARG A 65 12.89 -14.66 7.23
C ARG A 65 12.33 -15.36 8.46
N SER A 66 11.00 -15.60 8.50
CA SER A 66 10.39 -16.35 9.60
C SER A 66 10.91 -17.78 9.69
N ASP A 67 11.22 -18.40 8.53
CA ASP A 67 11.73 -19.77 8.43
C ASP A 67 13.26 -19.86 8.58
N GLY A 68 13.95 -18.74 8.82
CA GLY A 68 15.41 -18.70 8.93
C GLY A 68 16.16 -18.96 7.62
N VAL A 69 15.49 -18.86 6.47
CA VAL A 69 16.05 -19.15 5.15
C VAL A 69 16.64 -17.88 4.51
N ALA A 70 17.72 -18.04 3.74
CA ALA A 70 18.41 -16.94 3.08
C ALA A 70 17.46 -16.09 2.18
N PRO A 71 17.69 -14.76 2.13
CA PRO A 71 16.85 -13.84 1.36
C PRO A 71 16.94 -14.09 -0.16
N ILE A 72 15.86 -13.79 -0.86
CA ILE A 72 15.76 -13.95 -2.32
C ILE A 72 16.07 -12.63 -3.01
N ASN A 73 16.82 -12.70 -4.11
CA ASN A 73 17.02 -11.55 -4.98
C ASN A 73 15.73 -11.26 -5.77
N THR A 74 15.23 -10.04 -5.67
CA THR A 74 14.04 -9.55 -6.37
C THR A 74 14.12 -9.73 -7.90
N LYS A 75 15.34 -9.63 -8.49
CA LYS A 75 15.55 -9.90 -9.92
C LYS A 75 15.30 -11.38 -10.28
N ARG A 76 15.55 -12.31 -9.33
CA ARG A 76 15.24 -13.73 -9.53
C ARG A 76 13.72 -13.95 -9.58
N VAL A 77 12.98 -13.32 -8.68
CA VAL A 77 11.51 -13.35 -8.67
C VAL A 77 10.95 -12.77 -9.98
N TYR A 78 11.44 -11.59 -10.40
CA TYR A 78 11.04 -10.99 -11.68
C TYR A 78 11.27 -11.95 -12.87
N ARG A 79 12.45 -12.58 -12.95
CA ARG A 79 12.79 -13.52 -14.02
C ARG A 79 11.82 -14.71 -14.07
N LEU A 80 11.51 -15.30 -12.92
CA LEU A 80 10.60 -16.44 -12.83
C LEU A 80 9.15 -16.04 -13.15
N MET A 81 8.67 -14.91 -12.64
CA MET A 81 7.35 -14.40 -13.00
C MET A 81 7.24 -14.09 -14.50
N ASN A 82 8.28 -13.53 -15.10
CA ASN A 82 8.32 -13.31 -16.54
C ASN A 82 8.30 -14.63 -17.33
N LYS A 83 9.09 -15.61 -16.92
CA LYS A 83 9.16 -16.96 -17.55
C LYS A 83 7.80 -17.66 -17.54
N HIS A 84 7.01 -17.46 -16.49
CA HIS A 84 5.71 -18.09 -16.30
C HIS A 84 4.50 -17.22 -16.70
N GLY A 85 4.74 -16.04 -17.32
CA GLY A 85 3.64 -15.15 -17.75
C GLY A 85 2.84 -14.52 -16.60
N LEU A 86 3.43 -14.41 -15.40
CA LEU A 86 2.78 -13.91 -14.19
C LEU A 86 3.00 -12.40 -13.94
N LEU A 87 3.63 -11.69 -14.86
CA LEU A 87 3.83 -10.25 -14.72
C LEU A 87 2.55 -9.50 -15.07
N LEU A 88 2.22 -8.50 -14.25
CA LEU A 88 1.13 -7.57 -14.55
C LEU A 88 1.54 -6.61 -15.69
N GLU A 89 0.58 -6.21 -16.49
CA GLU A 89 0.77 -5.16 -17.50
C GLU A 89 1.22 -3.85 -16.85
N ARG A 90 2.17 -3.17 -17.48
CA ARG A 90 2.62 -1.85 -17.04
C ARG A 90 1.57 -0.81 -17.39
N ARG A 91 1.02 -0.15 -16.37
CA ARG A 91 0.24 1.08 -16.53
C ARG A 91 1.16 2.28 -16.25
N PRO A 92 1.04 3.37 -17.03
CA PRO A 92 1.72 4.64 -16.71
C PRO A 92 1.36 5.06 -15.28
N ARG A 93 2.33 5.55 -14.51
CA ARG A 93 2.07 6.17 -13.22
C ARG A 93 1.73 7.63 -13.44
N GLU A 94 0.58 8.05 -13.00
CA GLU A 94 0.30 9.45 -12.74
C GLU A 94 1.07 9.85 -11.47
N HIS A 95 1.81 10.93 -11.53
CA HIS A 95 2.53 11.47 -10.38
C HIS A 95 1.56 12.33 -9.59
N ASP A 96 0.95 11.77 -8.56
CA ASP A 96 0.18 12.51 -7.57
C ASP A 96 1.16 13.22 -6.63
N GLY A 97 1.05 14.56 -6.51
CA GLY A 97 1.77 15.34 -5.52
C GLY A 97 1.44 14.86 -4.11
N GLN A 98 2.40 14.22 -3.43
CA GLN A 98 2.15 13.68 -2.09
C GLN A 98 2.81 14.58 -1.04
N VAL A 99 2.01 15.11 -0.12
CA VAL A 99 2.53 15.75 1.09
C VAL A 99 3.10 14.67 2.01
N ALA A 100 4.42 14.66 2.15
CA ALA A 100 5.11 13.72 3.02
C ALA A 100 5.22 14.31 4.42
N THR A 101 4.65 13.64 5.42
CA THR A 101 4.91 13.93 6.83
C THR A 101 6.22 13.30 7.28
N ILE A 102 6.91 13.95 8.21
CA ILE A 102 8.25 13.53 8.69
C ILE A 102 8.20 12.43 9.74
N ARG A 103 7.08 12.25 10.42
CA ARG A 103 6.86 11.23 11.46
C ARG A 103 5.38 10.86 11.58
N SER A 104 5.10 9.73 12.24
CA SER A 104 3.74 9.29 12.59
C SER A 104 3.06 10.28 13.54
N ASN A 105 1.75 10.28 13.50
CA ASN A 105 0.88 11.10 14.37
C ASN A 105 1.07 12.62 14.23
N VAL A 106 1.56 13.09 13.08
CA VAL A 106 1.57 14.52 12.73
C VAL A 106 0.33 14.90 11.93
N ARG A 107 -0.06 14.05 10.99
CA ARG A 107 -1.24 14.25 10.16
C ARG A 107 -1.92 12.92 9.87
N TRP A 108 -3.19 12.87 10.14
CA TRP A 108 -4.10 11.81 9.71
C TRP A 108 -4.98 12.33 8.59
N CYS A 109 -5.25 11.52 7.58
CA CYS A 109 -6.23 11.83 6.55
C CYS A 109 -7.44 10.93 6.69
N SER A 110 -8.61 11.49 6.44
CA SER A 110 -9.90 10.79 6.49
C SER A 110 -10.65 11.02 5.20
N ASP A 111 -11.35 10.01 4.74
CA ASP A 111 -12.16 10.05 3.53
C ASP A 111 -13.22 8.93 3.61
N GLY A 112 -14.15 8.94 2.64
CA GLY A 112 -15.15 7.91 2.46
C GLY A 112 -14.95 7.13 1.17
N LEU A 113 -15.33 5.87 1.18
CA LEU A 113 -15.46 5.07 -0.02
C LEU A 113 -16.78 4.30 0.00
N GLU A 114 -17.29 4.01 -1.18
CA GLU A 114 -18.43 3.12 -1.33
C GLU A 114 -18.19 2.08 -2.43
N PHE A 115 -18.85 0.96 -2.30
CA PHE A 115 -18.91 -0.07 -3.33
C PHE A 115 -20.25 -0.80 -3.28
N THR A 116 -20.62 -1.39 -4.42
CA THR A 116 -21.89 -2.11 -4.57
C THR A 116 -21.63 -3.61 -4.55
N CYS A 117 -22.41 -4.33 -3.76
CA CYS A 117 -22.47 -5.79 -3.72
C CYS A 117 -23.19 -6.34 -4.95
N TRP A 118 -23.06 -7.64 -5.22
CA TRP A 118 -23.69 -8.28 -6.39
C TRP A 118 -25.24 -8.20 -6.38
N ASN A 119 -25.84 -8.17 -5.19
CA ASN A 119 -27.28 -8.00 -5.02
C ASN A 119 -27.77 -6.54 -5.12
N GLY A 120 -26.87 -5.58 -5.45
CA GLY A 120 -27.19 -4.16 -5.57
C GLY A 120 -27.12 -3.36 -4.26
N GLN A 121 -26.90 -4.00 -3.11
CA GLN A 121 -26.71 -3.27 -1.85
C GLN A 121 -25.41 -2.47 -1.87
N VAL A 122 -25.46 -1.25 -1.34
CA VAL A 122 -24.29 -0.36 -1.25
C VAL A 122 -23.71 -0.41 0.15
N VAL A 123 -22.42 -0.57 0.24
CA VAL A 123 -21.65 -0.50 1.49
C VAL A 123 -20.78 0.74 1.46
N ARG A 124 -20.80 1.51 2.54
CA ARG A 124 -20.03 2.75 2.72
C ARG A 124 -19.07 2.58 3.88
N VAL A 125 -17.85 3.02 3.66
CA VAL A 125 -16.78 2.95 4.67
C VAL A 125 -16.18 4.34 4.79
N ALA A 126 -16.10 4.90 6.00
CA ALA A 126 -15.20 6.00 6.29
C ALA A 126 -13.99 5.45 7.04
N PHE A 127 -12.84 6.02 6.83
CA PHE A 127 -11.58 5.59 7.43
C PHE A 127 -10.71 6.78 7.81
N ALA A 128 -9.79 6.53 8.73
CA ALA A 128 -8.71 7.45 9.09
C ALA A 128 -7.36 6.74 8.96
N LEU A 129 -6.43 7.38 8.27
CA LEU A 129 -5.12 6.82 7.90
C LEU A 129 -4.01 7.79 8.29
N ASP A 130 -2.94 7.29 8.90
CA ASP A 130 -1.74 8.10 9.17
C ASP A 130 -0.97 8.39 7.88
N CYS A 131 -0.67 9.67 7.65
CA CYS A 131 0.01 10.11 6.43
C CYS A 131 1.47 9.70 6.35
N HIS A 132 2.11 9.28 7.43
CA HIS A 132 3.51 8.84 7.46
C HIS A 132 3.64 7.33 7.34
N ASP A 133 3.08 6.59 8.30
CA ASP A 133 3.23 5.15 8.41
C ASP A 133 2.17 4.35 7.63
N ARG A 134 1.15 5.02 7.09
CA ARG A 134 0.09 4.43 6.24
C ARG A 134 -0.83 3.46 6.98
N GLU A 135 -0.78 3.38 8.30
CA GLU A 135 -1.73 2.56 9.04
C GLU A 135 -3.13 3.14 8.94
N VAL A 136 -4.10 2.31 8.59
CA VAL A 136 -5.52 2.61 8.79
C VAL A 136 -5.79 2.49 10.28
N ILE A 137 -5.94 3.64 10.95
CA ILE A 137 -6.04 3.71 12.40
C ILE A 137 -7.42 3.22 12.84
N SER A 138 -8.47 3.76 12.22
CA SER A 138 -9.85 3.39 12.53
C SER A 138 -10.74 3.51 11.29
N TRP A 139 -11.86 2.82 11.31
CA TRP A 139 -12.86 2.86 10.25
C TRP A 139 -14.27 2.68 10.84
N VAL A 140 -15.26 3.12 10.08
CA VAL A 140 -16.67 2.85 10.30
C VAL A 140 -17.28 2.35 9.01
N VAL A 141 -18.23 1.43 9.13
CA VAL A 141 -18.89 0.81 7.97
C VAL A 141 -20.40 0.80 8.17
N THR A 142 -21.12 1.07 7.09
CA THR A 142 -22.59 1.12 7.12
C THR A 142 -23.19 0.80 5.75
N THR A 143 -24.42 0.34 5.74
CA THR A 143 -25.26 0.23 4.54
C THR A 143 -26.13 1.47 4.32
N ALA A 144 -26.20 2.34 5.33
CA ALA A 144 -26.86 3.65 5.28
C ALA A 144 -25.87 4.76 4.90
N GLY A 145 -26.28 6.02 5.03
CA GLY A 145 -25.36 7.17 4.91
C GLY A 145 -24.40 7.23 6.10
N ILE A 146 -23.16 7.63 5.86
CA ILE A 146 -22.21 7.91 6.94
C ILE A 146 -22.69 9.17 7.68
N SER A 147 -22.89 9.06 8.99
CA SER A 147 -23.33 10.16 9.83
C SER A 147 -22.16 10.90 10.48
N GLY A 148 -22.38 12.18 10.86
CA GLY A 148 -21.38 12.92 11.62
C GLY A 148 -21.05 12.29 12.98
N GLU A 149 -21.99 11.54 13.59
CA GLU A 149 -21.76 10.77 14.82
C GLU A 149 -20.72 9.67 14.59
N MET A 150 -20.89 8.89 13.53
CA MET A 150 -19.93 7.84 13.16
C MET A 150 -18.51 8.40 12.94
N ILE A 151 -18.39 9.60 12.35
CA ILE A 151 -17.08 10.27 12.17
C ILE A 151 -16.50 10.67 13.53
N ARG A 152 -17.30 11.23 14.44
CA ARG A 152 -16.82 11.61 15.77
C ARG A 152 -16.37 10.40 16.58
N ASP A 153 -17.11 9.31 16.54
CA ASP A 153 -16.74 8.04 17.18
C ASP A 153 -15.44 7.48 16.59
N MET A 154 -15.26 7.60 15.27
CA MET A 154 -14.02 7.21 14.61
C MET A 154 -12.83 8.06 15.07
N MET A 155 -13.01 9.38 15.25
CA MET A 155 -11.97 10.28 15.78
C MET A 155 -11.54 9.87 17.20
N VAL A 156 -12.51 9.58 18.08
CA VAL A 156 -12.24 9.10 19.45
C VAL A 156 -11.41 7.81 19.40
N ARG A 157 -11.86 6.82 18.63
CA ARG A 157 -11.14 5.55 18.47
C ARG A 157 -9.72 5.74 17.93
N CYS A 158 -9.50 6.68 17.01
CA CYS A 158 -8.17 6.98 16.50
C CYS A 158 -7.23 7.45 17.61
N VAL A 159 -7.71 8.36 18.47
CA VAL A 159 -6.91 8.88 19.59
C VAL A 159 -6.63 7.78 20.61
N GLU A 160 -7.65 7.01 21.00
CA GLU A 160 -7.50 5.89 21.93
C GLU A 160 -6.53 4.84 21.40
N GLN A 161 -6.64 4.45 20.14
CA GLN A 161 -5.79 3.42 19.54
C GLN A 161 -4.33 3.85 19.40
N ARG A 162 -4.09 5.13 19.08
CA ARG A 162 -2.74 5.65 18.87
C ARG A 162 -2.02 6.08 20.16
N PHE A 163 -2.77 6.53 21.14
CA PHE A 163 -2.20 7.13 22.34
C PHE A 163 -2.62 6.46 23.66
N GLY A 164 -3.65 5.62 23.63
CA GLY A 164 -4.21 5.01 24.86
C GLY A 164 -4.87 6.01 25.79
N THR A 165 -5.22 7.19 25.31
CA THR A 165 -5.75 8.32 26.06
C THR A 165 -7.00 8.88 25.39
N ILE A 166 -7.79 9.66 26.15
CA ILE A 166 -8.99 10.32 25.60
C ILE A 166 -8.68 11.58 24.77
N ARG A 167 -7.43 12.06 24.80
CA ARG A 167 -7.01 13.27 24.10
C ARG A 167 -5.57 13.07 23.60
N ALA A 168 -5.27 13.45 22.35
CA ALA A 168 -3.93 13.36 21.81
C ALA A 168 -2.94 14.24 22.63
N PRO A 169 -1.74 13.71 22.97
CA PRO A 169 -0.76 14.43 23.80
C PRO A 169 -0.15 15.64 23.10
N HIS A 170 -0.24 15.71 21.80
CA HIS A 170 0.18 16.83 20.96
C HIS A 170 -0.86 17.06 19.85
N PRO A 171 -0.90 18.24 19.22
CA PRO A 171 -1.79 18.48 18.09
C PRO A 171 -1.51 17.51 16.94
N VAL A 172 -2.59 16.95 16.36
CA VAL A 172 -2.55 16.10 15.17
C VAL A 172 -3.47 16.71 14.12
N GLN A 173 -2.95 16.98 12.94
CA GLN A 173 -3.77 17.49 11.84
C GLN A 173 -4.73 16.41 11.34
N TRP A 174 -6.02 16.73 11.29
CA TRP A 174 -7.07 15.90 10.73
C TRP A 174 -7.45 16.43 9.35
N LEU A 175 -6.88 15.84 8.30
CA LEU A 175 -7.12 16.23 6.92
C LEU A 175 -8.34 15.48 6.37
N SER A 176 -9.32 16.22 5.88
CA SER A 176 -10.51 15.69 5.18
C SER A 176 -10.89 16.57 4.00
N ASP A 177 -11.81 16.10 3.19
CA ASP A 177 -12.51 16.95 2.23
C ASP A 177 -13.46 17.93 2.95
N ASN A 178 -14.08 18.84 2.16
CA ASN A 178 -15.07 19.79 2.66
C ASN A 178 -16.48 19.16 2.81
N GLY A 179 -16.58 17.83 2.89
CA GLY A 179 -17.85 17.14 3.07
C GLY A 179 -18.60 17.62 4.32
N SER A 180 -19.92 17.76 4.22
CA SER A 180 -20.77 18.31 5.29
C SER A 180 -20.61 17.58 6.62
N ILE A 181 -20.33 16.29 6.63
CA ILE A 181 -20.11 15.47 7.82
C ILE A 181 -18.83 15.82 8.56
N PHE A 182 -17.77 16.24 7.84
CA PHE A 182 -16.49 16.65 8.41
C PHE A 182 -16.50 18.14 8.82
N ALA A 183 -17.16 18.98 8.02
CA ALA A 183 -17.27 20.42 8.25
C ALA A 183 -18.35 20.82 9.27
N ALA A 184 -19.17 19.87 9.74
CA ALA A 184 -20.19 20.14 10.74
C ALA A 184 -19.58 20.69 12.04
N HIS A 185 -20.17 21.78 12.58
CA HIS A 185 -19.69 22.46 13.79
C HIS A 185 -19.38 21.49 14.94
N ARG A 186 -20.30 20.57 15.23
CA ARG A 186 -20.12 19.57 16.28
C ARG A 186 -18.96 18.59 16.02
N THR A 187 -18.67 18.31 14.75
CA THR A 187 -17.51 17.47 14.39
C THR A 187 -16.21 18.19 14.65
N ILE A 188 -16.16 19.49 14.30
CA ILE A 188 -15.01 20.37 14.57
C ILE A 188 -14.78 20.53 16.07
N GLU A 189 -15.85 20.75 16.87
CA GLU A 189 -15.76 20.86 18.33
C GLU A 189 -15.14 19.61 18.96
N ILE A 190 -15.61 18.42 18.57
CA ILE A 190 -15.06 17.15 19.07
C ILE A 190 -13.61 16.97 18.61
N ALA A 191 -13.28 17.27 17.36
CA ALA A 191 -11.90 17.20 16.88
C ALA A 191 -10.97 18.04 17.76
N LEU A 192 -11.33 19.31 18.03
CA LEU A 192 -10.53 20.20 18.87
C LEU A 192 -10.43 19.72 20.32
N ALA A 193 -11.52 19.18 20.88
CA ALA A 193 -11.52 18.59 22.24
C ALA A 193 -10.54 17.39 22.31
N LEU A 194 -10.41 16.62 21.25
CA LEU A 194 -9.46 15.51 21.12
C LEU A 194 -8.03 15.95 20.80
N ASN A 195 -7.74 17.24 20.66
CA ASN A 195 -6.48 17.83 20.18
C ASN A 195 -6.16 17.44 18.71
N LEU A 196 -7.21 17.25 17.91
CA LEU A 196 -7.12 17.10 16.46
C LEU A 196 -7.38 18.47 15.82
N GLU A 197 -6.48 18.90 14.93
CA GLU A 197 -6.59 20.16 14.19
C GLU A 197 -7.28 19.91 12.84
N PRO A 198 -8.55 20.33 12.64
CA PRO A 198 -9.22 20.15 11.36
C PRO A 198 -8.49 20.89 10.24
N CYS A 199 -8.13 20.15 9.19
CA CYS A 199 -7.54 20.69 7.97
C CYS A 199 -8.41 20.25 6.80
N PHE A 200 -8.90 21.22 6.02
CA PHE A 200 -9.72 20.92 4.85
C PHE A 200 -8.92 21.09 3.57
N THR A 201 -9.17 20.23 2.60
CA THR A 201 -8.56 20.38 1.28
C THR A 201 -9.10 21.64 0.60
N PRO A 202 -8.26 22.48 -0.03
CA PRO A 202 -8.76 23.59 -0.83
C PRO A 202 -9.66 23.08 -1.95
N VAL A 203 -10.73 23.83 -2.26
CA VAL A 203 -11.76 23.44 -3.25
C VAL A 203 -11.18 23.16 -4.65
N GLU A 204 -10.03 23.72 -4.99
CA GLU A 204 -9.37 23.61 -6.29
C GLU A 204 -8.07 22.76 -6.28
N SER A 205 -7.78 22.07 -5.18
CA SER A 205 -6.55 21.26 -5.04
C SER A 205 -6.87 19.83 -4.62
N PRO A 206 -7.33 18.97 -5.56
CA PRO A 206 -7.59 17.56 -5.28
C PRO A 206 -6.34 16.79 -4.82
N GLU A 207 -5.14 17.32 -5.13
CA GLU A 207 -3.85 16.72 -4.73
C GLU A 207 -3.63 16.68 -3.21
N SER A 208 -4.32 17.51 -2.45
CA SER A 208 -4.13 17.60 -0.99
C SER A 208 -4.63 16.37 -0.24
N ASN A 209 -5.58 15.59 -0.76
CA ASN A 209 -6.03 14.29 -0.19
C ASN A 209 -5.57 13.06 -0.99
N GLY A 210 -4.56 13.23 -1.86
CA GLY A 210 -4.02 12.15 -2.72
C GLY A 210 -3.63 10.88 -1.97
N MET A 211 -3.43 10.98 -0.65
CA MET A 211 -3.13 9.83 0.19
C MET A 211 -4.36 8.97 0.48
N ALA A 212 -5.45 9.58 0.85
CA ALA A 212 -6.73 8.90 1.04
C ALA A 212 -7.23 8.30 -0.28
N GLU A 213 -7.11 9.05 -1.39
CA GLU A 213 -7.44 8.53 -2.72
C GLU A 213 -6.59 7.31 -3.11
N ALA A 214 -5.27 7.36 -2.85
CA ALA A 214 -4.37 6.23 -3.12
C ALA A 214 -4.74 4.99 -2.28
N PHE A 215 -5.17 5.19 -1.03
CA PHE A 215 -5.72 4.12 -0.21
C PHE A 215 -7.00 3.56 -0.82
N VAL A 216 -7.97 4.41 -1.17
CA VAL A 216 -9.24 4.00 -1.79
C VAL A 216 -8.99 3.19 -3.09
N LYS A 217 -8.11 3.69 -3.96
CA LYS A 217 -7.70 2.98 -5.20
C LYS A 217 -7.11 1.61 -4.88
N THR A 218 -6.25 1.53 -3.87
CA THR A 218 -5.61 0.28 -3.42
C THR A 218 -6.63 -0.68 -2.81
N PHE A 219 -7.47 -0.19 -1.90
CA PHE A 219 -8.47 -1.00 -1.22
C PHE A 219 -9.49 -1.60 -2.20
N LYS A 220 -10.01 -0.79 -3.11
CA LYS A 220 -10.92 -1.28 -4.16
C LYS A 220 -10.26 -2.30 -5.09
N ARG A 221 -8.99 -2.08 -5.47
CA ARG A 221 -8.27 -2.98 -6.38
C ARG A 221 -7.90 -4.31 -5.72
N ASP A 222 -7.33 -4.26 -4.50
CA ASP A 222 -6.65 -5.40 -3.91
C ASP A 222 -7.57 -6.24 -3.01
N TYR A 223 -8.74 -5.70 -2.62
CA TYR A 223 -9.69 -6.38 -1.73
C TYR A 223 -11.09 -6.48 -2.36
N VAL A 224 -11.73 -5.35 -2.69
CA VAL A 224 -13.12 -5.35 -3.15
C VAL A 224 -13.29 -6.08 -4.49
N ARG A 225 -12.43 -5.78 -5.47
CA ARG A 225 -12.57 -6.32 -6.85
C ARG A 225 -12.14 -7.78 -7.00
N VAL A 226 -11.38 -8.30 -6.05
CA VAL A 226 -10.84 -9.67 -6.11
C VAL A 226 -11.59 -10.65 -5.21
N THR A 227 -12.55 -10.15 -4.42
CA THR A 227 -13.33 -10.96 -3.48
C THR A 227 -14.78 -11.04 -3.92
N PRO A 228 -15.42 -12.22 -3.90
CA PRO A 228 -16.86 -12.36 -4.07
C PRO A 228 -17.63 -11.67 -2.94
N ILE A 229 -18.50 -10.72 -3.27
CA ILE A 229 -19.31 -9.95 -2.31
C ILE A 229 -20.78 -10.07 -2.73
N PRO A 230 -21.46 -11.17 -2.39
CA PRO A 230 -22.86 -11.38 -2.79
C PRO A 230 -23.80 -10.36 -2.17
N ASP A 231 -23.57 -9.94 -0.92
CA ASP A 231 -24.43 -9.06 -0.15
C ASP A 231 -23.64 -8.21 0.85
N ALA A 232 -24.34 -7.26 1.48
CA ALA A 232 -23.76 -6.37 2.47
C ALA A 232 -23.32 -7.08 3.75
N ALA A 233 -24.03 -8.12 4.19
CA ALA A 233 -23.65 -8.88 5.38
C ALA A 233 -22.27 -9.54 5.19
N THR A 234 -22.03 -10.12 4.02
CA THR A 234 -20.71 -10.66 3.66
C THR A 234 -19.64 -9.56 3.66
N ALA A 235 -19.93 -8.39 3.07
CA ALA A 235 -18.99 -7.27 3.06
C ALA A 235 -18.62 -6.81 4.49
N LEU A 236 -19.61 -6.64 5.36
CA LEU A 236 -19.40 -6.22 6.76
C LEU A 236 -18.47 -7.18 7.52
N ASN A 237 -18.62 -8.50 7.30
CA ASN A 237 -17.76 -9.51 7.91
C ASN A 237 -16.31 -9.54 7.35
N LEU A 238 -16.11 -9.00 6.15
CA LEU A 238 -14.81 -9.02 5.49
C LEU A 238 -13.98 -7.75 5.75
N ILE A 239 -14.63 -6.60 5.95
CA ILE A 239 -13.93 -5.31 6.03
C ILE A 239 -12.89 -5.29 7.15
N ASP A 240 -13.20 -5.78 8.34
CA ASP A 240 -12.25 -5.80 9.45
C ASP A 240 -11.00 -6.63 9.12
N ARG A 241 -11.19 -7.78 8.45
CA ARG A 241 -10.09 -8.61 7.98
C ARG A 241 -9.26 -7.92 6.90
N TRP A 242 -9.90 -7.18 5.99
CA TRP A 242 -9.20 -6.44 4.94
C TRP A 242 -8.37 -5.28 5.50
N MET A 243 -8.91 -4.56 6.48
CA MET A 243 -8.19 -3.48 7.16
C MET A 243 -7.01 -4.02 7.97
N GLU A 244 -7.21 -5.14 8.66
CA GLU A 244 -6.13 -5.82 9.39
C GLU A 244 -5.05 -6.35 8.44
N ASP A 245 -5.43 -6.99 7.33
CA ASP A 245 -4.50 -7.45 6.29
C ASP A 245 -3.74 -6.28 5.65
N TYR A 246 -4.42 -5.16 5.40
CA TYR A 246 -3.76 -3.95 4.91
C TYR A 246 -2.71 -3.44 5.91
N ASN A 247 -3.02 -3.42 7.19
CA ASN A 247 -2.11 -2.95 8.23
C ASN A 247 -0.95 -3.90 8.50
N THR A 248 -1.17 -5.22 8.39
CA THR A 248 -0.18 -6.22 8.82
C THR A 248 0.56 -6.90 7.67
N VAL A 249 -0.05 -7.00 6.50
CA VAL A 249 0.49 -7.81 5.39
C VAL A 249 0.80 -6.99 4.15
N HIS A 250 -0.03 -5.99 3.79
CA HIS A 250 0.10 -5.27 2.52
C HIS A 250 1.43 -4.51 2.39
N PRO A 251 2.29 -4.84 1.37
CA PRO A 251 3.60 -4.21 1.23
C PRO A 251 3.50 -2.82 0.58
N HIS A 252 3.98 -1.79 1.25
CA HIS A 252 4.03 -0.42 0.73
C HIS A 252 5.40 -0.05 0.20
N SER A 253 5.49 0.36 -1.07
CA SER A 253 6.76 0.77 -1.69
C SER A 253 7.43 1.92 -0.93
N ARG A 254 6.64 2.87 -0.41
CA ARG A 254 7.13 4.01 0.38
C ARG A 254 7.72 3.60 1.73
N LEU A 255 7.25 2.49 2.30
CA LEU A 255 7.73 1.93 3.57
C LEU A 255 8.82 0.87 3.37
N GLY A 256 9.49 0.86 2.20
CA GLY A 256 10.48 -0.15 1.87
C GLY A 256 9.87 -1.55 1.69
N TYR A 257 8.65 -1.62 1.19
CA TYR A 257 7.85 -2.86 1.03
C TYR A 257 7.47 -3.55 2.35
N ARG A 258 7.52 -2.82 3.47
CA ARG A 258 6.94 -3.25 4.74
C ARG A 258 5.44 -2.96 4.77
N SER A 259 4.70 -3.69 5.60
CA SER A 259 3.36 -3.29 5.98
C SER A 259 3.41 -2.10 6.96
N PRO A 260 2.32 -1.36 7.15
CA PRO A 260 2.25 -0.26 8.12
C PRO A 260 2.77 -0.65 9.51
N ARG A 261 2.27 -1.74 10.09
CA ARG A 261 2.67 -2.18 11.44
C ARG A 261 4.11 -2.68 11.49
N GLU A 262 4.60 -3.39 10.47
CA GLU A 262 6.03 -3.73 10.40
C GLU A 262 6.91 -2.49 10.36
N TYR A 263 6.47 -1.46 9.65
CA TYR A 263 7.19 -0.20 9.58
C TYR A 263 7.21 0.49 10.95
N ILE A 264 6.06 0.63 11.62
CA ILE A 264 5.95 1.22 12.96
C ILE A 264 6.86 0.49 13.95
N LEU A 265 6.80 -0.85 14.01
CA LEU A 265 7.62 -1.67 14.89
C LEU A 265 9.13 -1.58 14.59
N SER A 266 9.51 -1.23 13.36
CA SER A 266 10.91 -1.07 12.98
C SER A 266 11.49 0.32 13.27
N GLN A 267 10.65 1.30 13.67
CA GLN A 267 11.13 2.61 14.06
C GLN A 267 11.71 2.54 15.48
N PRO A 268 12.82 3.24 15.73
CA PRO A 268 13.29 3.38 17.11
C PRO A 268 12.19 4.04 17.94
N VAL A 269 11.90 3.48 19.10
CA VAL A 269 11.02 4.12 20.09
C VAL A 269 11.62 5.50 20.37
N ALA A 270 10.94 6.56 19.95
CA ALA A 270 11.37 7.91 20.28
C ALA A 270 11.39 8.00 21.81
N CYS A 271 12.56 8.14 22.41
CA CYS A 271 12.65 8.47 23.82
C CYS A 271 11.79 9.73 24.06
N PRO A 272 10.88 9.71 25.01
CA PRO A 272 10.19 10.93 25.42
C PRO A 272 11.25 11.93 25.89
N VAL A 273 11.35 13.07 25.23
CA VAL A 273 12.14 14.22 25.64
C VAL A 273 11.36 14.95 26.74
#